data_27431d6f9648cd8c7979459ec971cb21
#
_entry.id   27431d6f9648cd8c7979459ec971cb21
#
_cell.length_a   1.000
_cell.length_b   1.000
_cell.length_c   1.000
_cell.angle_alpha   90.00
_cell.angle_beta   90.00
_cell.angle_gamma   90.00
#
_symmetry.space_group_name_H-M   'P 1'
#
loop_
_entity.id
_entity.type
_entity.pdbx_description
1 polymer ?
#
loop_
_entity_poly.entity_id
_entity_poly.type
_entity_poly.pdbx_seq_one_letter_code
_entity_poly.pdbx_strand_id
1 'polypeptide(L)'
;MTRKKRYLFSYLLLALALVVLFAANLFWGSVALTPGAVLAALTGRGQDALSVGIITQLRLPRAVMVVLLGAALSAAGYLLQTFFANPIAGPFVMGISSGAKLAVALVMVVFLNHGLLTSSLTLILAAFAGAMAAMAFVLAVARRVQRMSILVICGVMIGYICSSVTEFVVAFAQDSNIVNLHNWSQGSFSGMTWGNVQAAALVVLPALAAAFCLSKPMSAYQMGEAYAQSVGVNVKRFSRLLVLLSSLLAACVTAFAGPISFVGIAVPHLVKQLLGSAKPLVVLPGCCLGGAAFCLLCDLIARSLFAPTELSISAVTAVFGAPVVIGLLIRRNREGAQ
;
A
#
# COMPACT_ATOMS: atom_id res chain seq x y z
N MET A 1 26.66 -12.32 -15.34
CA MET A 1 26.75 -11.58 -14.08
C MET A 1 26.52 -12.57 -12.94
N THR A 2 27.40 -12.64 -11.93
CA THR A 2 27.18 -13.54 -10.78
C THR A 2 25.96 -13.10 -9.98
N ARG A 3 25.24 -14.03 -9.32
CA ARG A 3 24.03 -13.72 -8.53
C ARG A 3 24.27 -12.61 -7.51
N LYS A 4 25.42 -12.60 -6.83
CA LYS A 4 25.78 -11.55 -5.84
C LYS A 4 25.91 -10.17 -6.49
N LYS A 5 26.56 -10.07 -7.65
CA LYS A 5 26.71 -8.80 -8.39
C LYS A 5 25.35 -8.27 -8.85
N ARG A 6 24.43 -9.14 -9.27
CA ARG A 6 23.07 -8.77 -9.66
C ARG A 6 22.27 -8.21 -8.49
N TYR A 7 22.34 -8.85 -7.31
CA TYR A 7 21.67 -8.34 -6.12
C TYR A 7 22.18 -6.96 -5.73
N LEU A 8 23.51 -6.81 -5.64
CA LEU A 8 24.13 -5.53 -5.30
C LEU A 8 23.71 -4.43 -6.28
N PHE A 9 23.81 -4.68 -7.57
CA PHE A 9 23.39 -3.73 -8.61
C PHE A 9 21.91 -3.35 -8.48
N SER A 10 21.02 -4.33 -8.29
CA SER A 10 19.58 -4.10 -8.16
C SER A 10 19.24 -3.28 -6.92
N TYR A 11 19.88 -3.54 -5.78
CA TYR A 11 19.68 -2.76 -4.57
C TYR A 11 20.24 -1.35 -4.68
N LEU A 12 21.40 -1.18 -5.30
CA LEU A 12 21.96 0.15 -5.56
C LEU A 12 21.04 0.96 -6.47
N LEU A 13 20.50 0.33 -7.54
CA LEU A 13 19.54 0.98 -8.43
C LEU A 13 18.26 1.40 -7.68
N LEU A 14 17.67 0.52 -6.87
CA LEU A 14 16.47 0.83 -6.08
C LEU A 14 16.74 1.92 -5.04
N ALA A 15 17.89 1.86 -4.35
CA ALA A 15 18.28 2.88 -3.38
C ALA A 15 18.53 4.23 -4.06
N LEU A 16 19.21 4.25 -5.19
CA LEU A 16 19.44 5.46 -5.98
C LEU A 16 18.10 6.06 -6.46
N ALA A 17 17.21 5.22 -7.01
CA ALA A 17 15.89 5.65 -7.43
C ALA A 17 15.09 6.25 -6.26
N LEU A 18 15.12 5.60 -5.09
CA LEU A 18 14.48 6.09 -3.88
C LEU A 18 15.01 7.47 -3.48
N VAL A 19 16.34 7.64 -3.41
CA VAL A 19 16.96 8.91 -3.01
C VAL A 19 16.65 10.03 -4.03
N VAL A 20 16.79 9.74 -5.31
CA VAL A 20 16.50 10.71 -6.39
C VAL A 20 15.03 11.13 -6.38
N LEU A 21 14.11 10.16 -6.28
CA LEU A 21 12.67 10.45 -6.25
C LEU A 21 12.24 11.14 -4.94
N PHE A 22 12.86 10.80 -3.81
CA PHE A 22 12.62 11.48 -2.55
C PHE A 22 13.07 12.95 -2.64
N ALA A 23 14.27 13.19 -3.14
CA ALA A 23 14.76 14.54 -3.39
C ALA A 23 13.84 15.29 -4.37
N ALA A 24 13.47 14.66 -5.50
CA ALA A 24 12.55 15.23 -6.47
C ALA A 24 11.23 15.66 -5.82
N ASN A 25 10.67 14.84 -4.91
CA ASN A 25 9.47 15.17 -4.16
C ASN A 25 9.62 16.37 -3.21
N LEU A 26 10.82 16.69 -2.76
CA LEU A 26 11.08 17.89 -1.96
C LEU A 26 11.27 19.13 -2.83
N PHE A 27 11.94 19.00 -3.99
CA PHE A 27 12.21 20.12 -4.89
C PHE A 27 11.02 20.52 -5.75
N TRP A 28 10.27 19.55 -6.31
CA TRP A 28 9.11 19.79 -7.16
C TRP A 28 7.79 19.63 -6.39
N GLY A 29 6.83 20.49 -6.72
CA GLY A 29 5.47 20.46 -6.14
C GLY A 29 4.62 21.60 -6.70
N SER A 30 3.38 21.73 -6.27
CA SER A 30 2.41 22.73 -6.73
C SER A 30 2.88 24.18 -6.52
N VAL A 31 3.69 24.44 -5.51
CA VAL A 31 4.33 25.75 -5.27
C VAL A 31 5.77 25.67 -5.74
N ALA A 32 6.16 26.54 -6.66
CA ALA A 32 7.54 26.64 -7.12
C ALA A 32 8.43 27.27 -6.04
N LEU A 33 9.44 26.53 -5.59
CA LEU A 33 10.47 27.01 -4.67
C LEU A 33 11.84 26.92 -5.34
N THR A 34 12.71 27.86 -5.08
CA THR A 34 14.07 27.81 -5.60
C THR A 34 14.86 26.68 -4.91
N PRO A 35 15.79 26.00 -5.60
CA PRO A 35 16.61 24.95 -4.98
C PRO A 35 17.36 25.44 -3.75
N GLY A 36 17.81 26.70 -3.74
CA GLY A 36 18.47 27.32 -2.59
C GLY A 36 17.55 27.44 -1.38
N ALA A 37 16.27 27.83 -1.56
CA ALA A 37 15.29 27.90 -0.48
C ALA A 37 14.98 26.50 0.11
N VAL A 38 14.90 25.47 -0.73
CA VAL A 38 14.70 24.09 -0.27
C VAL A 38 15.89 23.62 0.57
N LEU A 39 17.11 23.81 0.09
CA LEU A 39 18.33 23.44 0.84
C LEU A 39 18.48 24.24 2.14
N ALA A 40 18.19 25.55 2.12
CA ALA A 40 18.21 26.39 3.29
C ALA A 40 17.19 25.94 4.36
N ALA A 41 15.97 25.59 3.94
CA ALA A 41 14.94 25.05 4.82
C ALA A 41 15.36 23.72 5.46
N LEU A 42 15.94 22.79 4.68
CA LEU A 42 16.40 21.49 5.17
C LEU A 42 17.61 21.59 6.12
N THR A 43 18.47 22.60 5.93
CA THR A 43 19.66 22.83 6.79
C THR A 43 19.40 23.73 8.00
N GLY A 44 18.12 24.16 8.19
CA GLY A 44 17.75 25.07 9.29
C GLY A 44 18.25 26.50 9.10
N ARG A 45 18.70 26.86 7.89
CA ARG A 45 19.20 28.23 7.54
C ARG A 45 18.17 29.04 6.75
N GLY A 46 16.95 28.54 6.62
CA GLY A 46 15.87 29.21 5.89
C GLY A 46 15.44 30.49 6.60
N GLN A 47 15.47 31.62 5.90
CA GLN A 47 15.01 32.90 6.41
C GLN A 47 13.55 33.19 6.12
N ASP A 48 12.99 32.59 5.07
CA ASP A 48 11.60 32.71 4.70
C ASP A 48 10.75 31.61 5.41
N ALA A 49 9.96 32.05 6.40
CA ALA A 49 9.12 31.19 7.21
C ALA A 49 8.09 30.39 6.37
N LEU A 50 7.62 30.94 5.27
CA LEU A 50 6.68 30.28 4.38
C LEU A 50 7.32 29.10 3.65
N SER A 51 8.50 29.32 3.05
CA SER A 51 9.25 28.25 2.38
C SER A 51 9.67 27.15 3.36
N VAL A 52 10.12 27.51 4.56
CA VAL A 52 10.45 26.56 5.63
C VAL A 52 9.22 25.74 6.02
N GLY A 53 8.08 26.40 6.24
CA GLY A 53 6.80 25.73 6.56
C GLY A 53 6.37 24.74 5.47
N ILE A 54 6.42 25.14 4.20
CA ILE A 54 6.07 24.26 3.06
C ILE A 54 6.97 23.02 3.04
N ILE A 55 8.26 23.17 3.22
CA ILE A 55 9.19 22.04 3.15
C ILE A 55 9.05 21.14 4.38
N THR A 56 9.07 21.69 5.59
CA THR A 56 9.17 20.89 6.83
C THR A 56 7.82 20.36 7.30
N GLN A 57 6.71 21.05 7.01
CA GLN A 57 5.38 20.66 7.52
C GLN A 57 4.47 20.06 6.45
N LEU A 58 4.76 20.26 5.14
CA LEU A 58 3.93 19.71 4.08
C LEU A 58 4.68 18.68 3.23
N ARG A 59 5.81 19.08 2.59
CA ARG A 59 6.50 18.19 1.63
C ARG A 59 7.24 17.06 2.30
N LEU A 60 7.95 17.30 3.39
CA LEU A 60 8.76 16.30 4.06
C LEU A 60 7.88 15.21 4.72
N PRO A 61 6.84 15.52 5.52
CA PRO A 61 5.93 14.51 6.06
C PRO A 61 5.24 13.70 4.96
N ARG A 62 4.79 14.36 3.87
CA ARG A 62 4.20 13.69 2.70
C ARG A 62 5.18 12.70 2.09
N ALA A 63 6.41 13.11 1.77
CA ALA A 63 7.41 12.24 1.16
C ALA A 63 7.78 11.04 2.05
N VAL A 64 7.95 11.26 3.36
CA VAL A 64 8.20 10.18 4.33
C VAL A 64 7.02 9.21 4.39
N MET A 65 5.79 9.74 4.39
CA MET A 65 4.58 8.92 4.41
C MET A 65 4.45 8.08 3.14
N VAL A 66 4.75 8.64 1.96
CA VAL A 66 4.75 7.92 0.68
C VAL A 66 5.75 6.77 0.71
N VAL A 67 6.97 6.98 1.25
CA VAL A 67 7.98 5.93 1.42
C VAL A 67 7.46 4.83 2.32
N LEU A 68 6.91 5.18 3.48
CA LEU A 68 6.44 4.24 4.49
C LEU A 68 5.27 3.38 3.97
N LEU A 69 4.25 4.04 3.41
CA LEU A 69 3.05 3.37 2.92
C LEU A 69 3.29 2.63 1.61
N GLY A 70 4.16 3.12 0.73
CA GLY A 70 4.57 2.43 -0.48
C GLY A 70 5.32 1.13 -0.19
N ALA A 71 6.25 1.17 0.77
CA ALA A 71 6.94 -0.02 1.28
C ALA A 71 5.95 -1.03 1.88
N ALA A 72 5.01 -0.54 2.72
CA ALA A 72 3.99 -1.36 3.36
C ALA A 72 3.09 -2.07 2.35
N LEU A 73 2.59 -1.34 1.34
CA LEU A 73 1.67 -1.89 0.35
C LEU A 73 2.33 -2.93 -0.56
N SER A 74 3.56 -2.69 -1.00
CA SER A 74 4.33 -3.65 -1.80
C SER A 74 4.66 -4.91 -0.99
N ALA A 75 5.08 -4.76 0.27
CA ALA A 75 5.32 -5.89 1.17
C ALA A 75 4.03 -6.69 1.42
N ALA A 76 2.90 -6.01 1.71
CA ALA A 76 1.60 -6.65 1.88
C ALA A 76 1.21 -7.50 0.66
N GLY A 77 1.40 -6.95 -0.54
CA GLY A 77 1.17 -7.67 -1.79
C GLY A 77 2.06 -8.90 -1.92
N TYR A 78 3.35 -8.79 -1.62
CA TYR A 78 4.28 -9.91 -1.67
C TYR A 78 3.90 -11.04 -0.70
N LEU A 79 3.46 -10.69 0.53
CA LEU A 79 2.99 -11.67 1.51
C LEU A 79 1.77 -12.43 0.99
N LEU A 80 0.78 -11.74 0.40
CA LEU A 80 -0.40 -12.39 -0.16
C LEU A 80 -0.09 -13.21 -1.41
N GLN A 81 0.78 -12.72 -2.29
CA GLN A 81 1.25 -13.51 -3.45
C GLN A 81 1.89 -14.83 -3.00
N THR A 82 2.64 -14.80 -1.89
CA THR A 82 3.24 -16.01 -1.31
C THR A 82 2.18 -16.91 -0.71
N PHE A 83 1.23 -16.37 0.04
CA PHE A 83 0.16 -17.13 0.67
C PHE A 83 -0.74 -17.82 -0.36
N PHE A 84 -1.16 -17.11 -1.40
CA PHE A 84 -2.02 -17.66 -2.45
C PHE A 84 -1.26 -18.45 -3.53
N ALA A 85 0.06 -18.50 -3.47
CA ALA A 85 0.92 -19.01 -4.55
C ALA A 85 0.52 -18.41 -5.93
N ASN A 86 0.05 -17.15 -5.93
CA ASN A 86 -0.48 -16.48 -7.10
C ASN A 86 0.10 -15.06 -7.23
N PRO A 87 0.81 -14.73 -8.34
CA PRO A 87 1.46 -13.45 -8.53
C PRO A 87 0.50 -12.26 -8.70
N ILE A 88 -0.78 -12.50 -8.98
CA ILE A 88 -1.80 -11.47 -9.13
C ILE A 88 -2.63 -11.25 -7.85
N ALA A 89 -2.34 -12.00 -6.78
CA ALA A 89 -2.99 -11.77 -5.49
C ALA A 89 -2.55 -10.43 -4.90
N GLY A 90 -3.52 -9.65 -4.46
CA GLY A 90 -3.28 -8.37 -3.83
C GLY A 90 -4.26 -8.10 -2.68
N PRO A 91 -3.93 -7.17 -1.76
CA PRO A 91 -4.76 -6.91 -0.58
C PRO A 91 -6.17 -6.41 -0.90
N PHE A 92 -6.36 -5.78 -2.07
CA PHE A 92 -7.67 -5.28 -2.49
C PHE A 92 -8.68 -6.40 -2.79
N VAL A 93 -8.21 -7.55 -3.28
CA VAL A 93 -9.07 -8.70 -3.61
C VAL A 93 -9.74 -9.27 -2.36
N MET A 94 -9.23 -8.98 -1.18
CA MET A 94 -9.76 -9.49 0.10
C MET A 94 -10.82 -8.57 0.75
N GLY A 95 -11.36 -7.59 0.03
CA GLY A 95 -12.41 -6.70 0.55
C GLY A 95 -11.95 -5.67 1.59
N ILE A 96 -10.65 -5.56 1.86
CA ILE A 96 -10.07 -4.65 2.87
C ILE A 96 -10.47 -3.20 2.58
N SER A 97 -10.29 -2.77 1.33
CA SER A 97 -10.61 -1.38 0.92
C SER A 97 -12.10 -1.10 0.94
N SER A 98 -12.95 -2.07 0.57
CA SER A 98 -14.40 -1.92 0.61
C SER A 98 -14.91 -1.84 2.05
N GLY A 99 -14.36 -2.65 2.97
CA GLY A 99 -14.66 -2.57 4.39
C GLY A 99 -14.23 -1.23 5.01
N ALA A 100 -13.05 -0.73 4.64
CA ALA A 100 -12.60 0.61 5.05
C ALA A 100 -13.55 1.70 4.55
N LYS A 101 -13.92 1.67 3.27
CA LYS A 101 -14.84 2.63 2.64
C LYS A 101 -16.21 2.62 3.32
N LEU A 102 -16.75 1.44 3.62
CA LEU A 102 -18.00 1.30 4.34
C LEU A 102 -17.94 1.96 5.72
N ALA A 103 -16.90 1.70 6.49
CA ALA A 103 -16.77 2.29 7.84
C ALA A 103 -16.61 3.82 7.77
N VAL A 104 -15.86 4.34 6.80
CA VAL A 104 -15.72 5.79 6.57
C VAL A 104 -17.06 6.40 6.16
N ALA A 105 -17.83 5.76 5.26
CA ALA A 105 -19.13 6.21 4.83
C ALA A 105 -20.12 6.29 6.03
N LEU A 106 -20.14 5.25 6.86
CA LEU A 106 -20.98 5.23 8.07
C LEU A 106 -20.62 6.38 9.03
N VAL A 107 -19.34 6.62 9.28
CA VAL A 107 -18.90 7.71 10.16
C VAL A 107 -19.25 9.06 9.54
N MET A 108 -18.98 9.28 8.26
CA MET A 108 -19.30 10.54 7.59
C MET A 108 -20.81 10.83 7.65
N VAL A 109 -21.66 9.86 7.32
CA VAL A 109 -23.12 10.07 7.30
C VAL A 109 -23.69 10.23 8.70
N VAL A 110 -23.28 9.38 9.67
CA VAL A 110 -23.82 9.43 11.04
C VAL A 110 -23.36 10.69 11.77
N PHE A 111 -22.05 11.01 11.74
CA PHE A 111 -21.50 12.13 12.51
C PHE A 111 -21.96 13.48 11.95
N LEU A 112 -21.98 13.63 10.63
CA LEU A 112 -22.36 14.90 10.01
C LEU A 112 -23.88 15.16 10.10
N ASN A 113 -24.72 14.12 10.06
CA ASN A 113 -26.15 14.25 10.31
C ASN A 113 -26.46 14.72 11.76
N HIS A 114 -25.54 14.48 12.69
CA HIS A 114 -25.61 14.95 14.07
C HIS A 114 -24.86 16.28 14.31
N GLY A 115 -24.40 16.96 13.27
CA GLY A 115 -23.67 18.22 13.36
C GLY A 115 -22.27 18.10 13.99
N LEU A 116 -21.73 16.89 14.08
CA LEU A 116 -20.39 16.64 14.63
C LEU A 116 -19.35 16.76 13.53
N LEU A 117 -18.30 17.56 13.76
CA LEU A 117 -17.16 17.66 12.87
C LEU A 117 -16.35 16.37 12.91
N THR A 118 -16.16 15.75 11.77
CA THR A 118 -15.28 14.57 11.64
C THR A 118 -13.83 15.01 11.58
N SER A 119 -13.03 14.57 12.56
CA SER A 119 -11.57 14.76 12.48
C SER A 119 -10.92 13.75 11.54
N SER A 120 -9.76 14.12 10.97
CA SER A 120 -8.96 13.18 10.16
C SER A 120 -8.63 11.89 10.92
N LEU A 121 -8.38 11.99 12.23
CA LEU A 121 -8.09 10.84 13.08
C LEU A 121 -9.29 9.89 13.18
N THR A 122 -10.52 10.43 13.31
CA THR A 122 -11.75 9.62 13.36
C THR A 122 -11.93 8.82 12.07
N LEU A 123 -11.68 9.44 10.91
CA LEU A 123 -11.77 8.75 9.61
C LEU A 123 -10.70 7.69 9.44
N ILE A 124 -9.46 7.96 9.88
CA ILE A 124 -8.35 6.99 9.86
C ILE A 124 -8.70 5.78 10.73
N LEU A 125 -9.17 6.00 11.96
CA LEU A 125 -9.56 4.92 12.87
C LEU A 125 -10.74 4.11 12.33
N ALA A 126 -11.75 4.77 11.77
CA ALA A 126 -12.88 4.12 11.13
C ALA A 126 -12.45 3.26 9.93
N ALA A 127 -11.63 3.81 9.03
CA ALA A 127 -11.10 3.08 7.88
C ALA A 127 -10.29 1.85 8.31
N PHE A 128 -9.43 2.02 9.31
CA PHE A 128 -8.62 0.93 9.85
C PHE A 128 -9.50 -0.16 10.48
N ALA A 129 -10.47 0.22 11.30
CA ALA A 129 -11.40 -0.72 11.92
C ALA A 129 -12.24 -1.47 10.88
N GLY A 130 -12.77 -0.78 9.86
CA GLY A 130 -13.54 -1.40 8.77
C GLY A 130 -12.69 -2.37 7.93
N ALA A 131 -11.46 -2.00 7.63
CA ALA A 131 -10.51 -2.86 6.93
C ALA A 131 -10.20 -4.15 7.74
N MET A 132 -9.95 -4.00 9.04
CA MET A 132 -9.69 -5.12 9.94
C MET A 132 -10.91 -6.01 10.17
N ALA A 133 -12.12 -5.42 10.23
CA ALA A 133 -13.36 -6.19 10.32
C ALA A 133 -13.60 -7.05 9.07
N ALA A 134 -13.46 -6.47 7.88
CA ALA A 134 -13.54 -7.22 6.62
C ALA A 134 -12.53 -8.37 6.59
N MET A 135 -11.29 -8.14 7.00
CA MET A 135 -10.27 -9.17 7.08
C MET A 135 -10.57 -10.23 8.13
N ALA A 136 -11.06 -9.84 9.31
CA ALA A 136 -11.44 -10.80 10.35
C ALA A 136 -12.52 -11.77 9.83
N PHE A 137 -13.47 -11.26 9.04
CA PHE A 137 -14.48 -12.09 8.39
C PHE A 137 -13.86 -13.06 7.37
N VAL A 138 -12.96 -12.58 6.49
CA VAL A 138 -12.23 -13.45 5.54
C VAL A 138 -11.46 -14.54 6.28
N LEU A 139 -10.77 -14.21 7.36
CA LEU A 139 -10.04 -15.17 8.19
C LEU A 139 -10.97 -16.17 8.90
N ALA A 140 -12.15 -15.75 9.32
CA ALA A 140 -13.15 -16.65 9.91
C ALA A 140 -13.65 -17.67 8.88
N VAL A 141 -13.91 -17.24 7.64
CA VAL A 141 -14.27 -18.12 6.52
C VAL A 141 -13.11 -19.05 6.16
N ALA A 142 -11.88 -18.53 6.14
CA ALA A 142 -10.67 -19.30 5.83
C ALA A 142 -10.45 -20.51 6.77
N ARG A 143 -10.97 -20.43 8.00
CA ARG A 143 -10.91 -21.57 8.95
C ARG A 143 -11.77 -22.74 8.54
N ARG A 144 -12.81 -22.50 7.73
CA ARG A 144 -13.79 -23.52 7.28
C ARG A 144 -13.57 -23.99 5.85
N VAL A 145 -12.73 -23.30 5.09
CA VAL A 145 -12.49 -23.52 3.67
C VAL A 145 -11.03 -23.93 3.45
N GLN A 146 -10.82 -25.06 2.76
CA GLN A 146 -9.48 -25.58 2.48
C GLN A 146 -8.92 -25.11 1.11
N ARG A 147 -9.79 -24.65 0.20
CA ARG A 147 -9.40 -24.26 -1.16
C ARG A 147 -9.11 -22.76 -1.24
N MET A 148 -7.90 -22.39 -1.65
CA MET A 148 -7.48 -21.00 -1.81
C MET A 148 -8.35 -20.18 -2.76
N SER A 149 -8.85 -20.79 -3.84
CA SER A 149 -9.75 -20.14 -4.80
C SER A 149 -11.07 -19.69 -4.15
N ILE A 150 -11.63 -20.49 -3.25
CA ILE A 150 -12.87 -20.14 -2.53
C ILE A 150 -12.61 -18.95 -1.58
N LEU A 151 -11.44 -18.87 -0.96
CA LEU A 151 -11.08 -17.75 -0.10
C LEU A 151 -11.01 -16.43 -0.86
N VAL A 152 -10.45 -16.44 -2.08
CA VAL A 152 -10.46 -15.27 -2.97
C VAL A 152 -11.90 -14.86 -3.33
N ILE A 153 -12.73 -15.82 -3.70
CA ILE A 153 -14.15 -15.56 -4.01
C ILE A 153 -14.86 -14.94 -2.80
N CYS A 154 -14.66 -15.48 -1.59
CA CYS A 154 -15.24 -14.93 -0.37
C CYS A 154 -14.77 -13.48 -0.12
N GLY A 155 -13.49 -13.17 -0.33
CA GLY A 155 -12.98 -11.81 -0.23
C GLY A 155 -13.66 -10.84 -1.20
N VAL A 156 -13.84 -11.26 -2.45
CA VAL A 156 -14.55 -10.48 -3.46
C VAL A 156 -16.04 -10.29 -3.08
N MET A 157 -16.70 -11.34 -2.60
CA MET A 157 -18.11 -11.25 -2.18
C MET A 157 -18.28 -10.30 -0.98
N ILE A 158 -17.38 -10.33 -0.01
CA ILE A 158 -17.37 -9.35 1.09
C ILE A 158 -17.20 -7.95 0.54
N GLY A 159 -16.30 -7.77 -0.43
CA GLY A 159 -16.10 -6.49 -1.12
C GLY A 159 -17.42 -5.98 -1.72
N TYR A 160 -18.16 -6.82 -2.42
CA TYR A 160 -19.46 -6.48 -2.98
C TYR A 160 -20.51 -6.15 -1.90
N ILE A 161 -20.59 -6.93 -0.83
CA ILE A 161 -21.51 -6.65 0.29
C ILE A 161 -21.18 -5.28 0.90
N CYS A 162 -19.92 -5.02 1.21
CA CYS A 162 -19.51 -3.72 1.75
C CYS A 162 -19.83 -2.57 0.79
N SER A 163 -19.61 -2.75 -0.52
CA SER A 163 -19.91 -1.74 -1.54
C SER A 163 -21.40 -1.47 -1.64
N SER A 164 -22.23 -2.52 -1.69
CA SER A 164 -23.69 -2.37 -1.75
C SER A 164 -24.26 -1.67 -0.51
N VAL A 165 -23.76 -2.01 0.69
CA VAL A 165 -24.15 -1.32 1.92
C VAL A 165 -23.67 0.13 1.90
N THR A 166 -22.47 0.39 1.37
CA THR A 166 -21.97 1.77 1.19
C THR A 166 -22.87 2.59 0.27
N GLU A 167 -23.28 2.04 -0.87
CA GLU A 167 -24.20 2.70 -1.81
C GLU A 167 -25.55 2.99 -1.16
N PHE A 168 -26.07 2.03 -0.37
CA PHE A 168 -27.28 2.24 0.40
C PHE A 168 -27.14 3.41 1.42
N VAL A 169 -26.04 3.44 2.17
CA VAL A 169 -25.76 4.53 3.14
C VAL A 169 -25.63 5.87 2.42
N VAL A 170 -24.95 5.89 1.27
CA VAL A 170 -24.74 7.11 0.45
C VAL A 170 -26.06 7.65 -0.11
N ALA A 171 -27.05 6.79 -0.41
CA ALA A 171 -28.36 7.22 -0.90
C ALA A 171 -29.12 8.13 0.11
N PHE A 172 -28.76 8.09 1.39
CA PHE A 172 -29.33 8.95 2.45
C PHE A 172 -28.35 10.05 2.90
N ALA A 173 -27.21 10.19 2.23
CA ALA A 173 -26.18 11.17 2.58
C ALA A 173 -26.47 12.53 1.93
N GLN A 174 -25.93 13.60 2.52
CA GLN A 174 -25.91 14.92 1.90
C GLN A 174 -24.86 14.95 0.78
N ASP A 175 -25.07 15.80 -0.23
CA ASP A 175 -24.18 15.92 -1.39
C ASP A 175 -22.72 16.16 -1.02
N SER A 176 -22.46 17.00 -0.02
CA SER A 176 -21.12 17.28 0.51
C SER A 176 -20.41 16.03 1.03
N ASN A 177 -21.15 15.11 1.66
CA ASN A 177 -20.62 13.85 2.19
C ASN A 177 -20.31 12.87 1.08
N ILE A 178 -21.12 12.87 0.02
CA ILE A 178 -20.88 12.06 -1.18
C ILE A 178 -19.56 12.48 -1.86
N VAL A 179 -19.38 13.80 -2.03
CA VAL A 179 -18.14 14.36 -2.62
C VAL A 179 -16.92 14.03 -1.75
N ASN A 180 -17.02 14.20 -0.43
CA ASN A 180 -15.94 13.91 0.51
C ASN A 180 -15.56 12.41 0.49
N LEU A 181 -16.56 11.52 0.51
CA LEU A 181 -16.35 10.07 0.43
C LEU A 181 -15.73 9.67 -0.93
N HIS A 182 -16.20 10.29 -2.02
CA HIS A 182 -15.63 10.07 -3.34
C HIS A 182 -14.16 10.47 -3.36
N ASN A 183 -13.82 11.68 -2.92
CA ASN A 183 -12.44 12.16 -2.86
C ASN A 183 -11.55 11.27 -1.99
N TRP A 184 -12.03 10.87 -0.80
CA TRP A 184 -11.31 9.93 0.04
C TRP A 184 -11.07 8.58 -0.67
N SER A 185 -12.06 8.07 -1.39
CA SER A 185 -11.98 6.78 -2.08
C SER A 185 -11.04 6.78 -3.30
N GLN A 186 -10.68 7.94 -3.79
CA GLN A 186 -9.69 8.10 -4.87
C GLN A 186 -8.25 7.88 -4.40
N GLY A 187 -8.02 7.99 -3.09
CA GLY A 187 -6.69 7.91 -2.48
C GLY A 187 -5.86 9.17 -2.72
N SER A 188 -5.17 9.61 -1.68
CA SER A 188 -4.28 10.78 -1.74
C SER A 188 -3.26 10.73 -0.60
N PHE A 189 -2.07 11.27 -0.88
CA PHE A 189 -1.06 11.57 0.16
C PHE A 189 -1.10 13.04 0.59
N SER A 190 -2.11 13.80 0.17
CA SER A 190 -2.28 15.19 0.57
C SER A 190 -2.67 15.31 2.05
N GLY A 191 -2.27 16.38 2.70
CA GLY A 191 -2.63 16.63 4.10
C GLY A 191 -1.92 15.74 5.14
N MET A 192 -0.87 15.01 4.77
CA MET A 192 -0.09 14.19 5.70
C MET A 192 0.71 15.07 6.66
N THR A 193 0.60 14.77 7.96
CA THR A 193 1.28 15.45 9.05
C THR A 193 2.32 14.56 9.72
N TRP A 194 3.22 15.12 10.52
CA TRP A 194 4.17 14.35 11.33
C TRP A 194 3.49 13.40 12.31
N GLY A 195 2.33 13.79 12.86
CA GLY A 195 1.52 12.89 13.71
C GLY A 195 1.05 11.65 12.94
N ASN A 196 0.62 11.83 11.68
CA ASN A 196 0.24 10.71 10.82
C ASN A 196 1.44 9.80 10.50
N VAL A 197 2.62 10.38 10.25
CA VAL A 197 3.86 9.62 10.01
C VAL A 197 4.22 8.79 11.23
N GLN A 198 4.19 9.36 12.44
CA GLN A 198 4.48 8.64 13.67
C GLN A 198 3.49 7.49 13.90
N ALA A 199 2.19 7.75 13.76
CA ALA A 199 1.17 6.73 13.94
C ALA A 199 1.29 5.59 12.91
N ALA A 200 1.52 5.92 11.64
CA ALA A 200 1.76 4.91 10.60
C ALA A 200 3.06 4.12 10.85
N ALA A 201 4.14 4.77 11.25
CA ALA A 201 5.41 4.14 11.54
C ALA A 201 5.31 3.13 12.68
N LEU A 202 4.55 3.44 13.74
CA LEU A 202 4.29 2.52 14.86
C LEU A 202 3.61 1.22 14.44
N VAL A 203 2.85 1.22 13.36
CA VAL A 203 2.19 0.03 12.82
C VAL A 203 3.05 -0.65 11.75
N VAL A 204 3.55 0.13 10.79
CA VAL A 204 4.22 -0.38 9.60
C VAL A 204 5.59 -0.98 9.93
N LEU A 205 6.42 -0.30 10.72
CA LEU A 205 7.79 -0.77 10.98
C LEU A 205 7.83 -2.10 11.73
N PRO A 206 7.06 -2.31 12.83
CA PRO A 206 7.00 -3.62 13.48
C PRO A 206 6.41 -4.71 12.60
N ALA A 207 5.38 -4.38 11.78
CA ALA A 207 4.79 -5.34 10.86
C ALA A 207 5.76 -5.77 9.76
N LEU A 208 6.55 -4.85 9.20
CA LEU A 208 7.61 -5.16 8.23
C LEU A 208 8.73 -5.98 8.86
N ALA A 209 9.15 -5.66 10.09
CA ALA A 209 10.13 -6.43 10.83
C ALA A 209 9.65 -7.87 11.09
N ALA A 210 8.39 -8.03 11.52
CA ALA A 210 7.77 -9.34 11.70
C ALA A 210 7.67 -10.11 10.36
N ALA A 211 7.30 -9.46 9.26
CA ALA A 211 7.28 -10.06 7.93
C ALA A 211 8.67 -10.52 7.49
N PHE A 212 9.71 -9.74 7.79
CA PHE A 212 11.10 -10.10 7.50
C PHE A 212 11.55 -11.34 8.29
N CYS A 213 11.17 -11.46 9.57
CA CYS A 213 11.43 -12.64 10.40
C CYS A 213 10.78 -13.91 9.81
N LEU A 214 9.66 -13.78 9.09
CA LEU A 214 9.00 -14.88 8.40
C LEU A 214 9.66 -15.29 7.07
N SER A 215 10.72 -14.64 6.63
CA SER A 215 11.36 -14.91 5.32
C SER A 215 11.87 -16.35 5.18
N LYS A 216 12.37 -16.97 6.27
CA LYS A 216 12.81 -18.37 6.25
C LYS A 216 11.63 -19.34 6.10
N PRO A 217 10.60 -19.30 6.97
CA PRO A 217 9.38 -20.09 6.77
C PRO A 217 8.72 -19.88 5.40
N MET A 218 8.73 -18.63 4.87
CA MET A 218 8.23 -18.33 3.54
C MET A 218 8.98 -19.10 2.44
N SER A 219 10.31 -19.20 2.56
CA SER A 219 11.13 -19.96 1.60
C SER A 219 10.74 -21.43 1.57
N ALA A 220 10.49 -22.04 2.73
CA ALA A 220 10.03 -23.43 2.83
C ALA A 220 8.60 -23.58 2.26
N TYR A 221 7.71 -22.64 2.56
CA TYR A 221 6.32 -22.65 2.09
C TYR A 221 6.21 -22.53 0.56
N GLN A 222 7.08 -21.75 -0.08
CA GLN A 222 7.16 -21.63 -1.54
C GLN A 222 7.57 -22.93 -2.24
N MET A 223 8.20 -23.87 -1.54
CA MET A 223 8.52 -25.22 -2.05
C MET A 223 7.36 -26.22 -1.91
N GLY A 224 6.27 -25.80 -1.29
CA GLY A 224 5.07 -26.58 -1.04
C GLY A 224 4.76 -26.78 0.46
N GLU A 225 3.47 -26.92 0.78
CA GLU A 225 3.02 -27.07 2.17
C GLU A 225 3.56 -28.32 2.84
N ALA A 226 3.60 -29.45 2.11
CA ALA A 226 4.14 -30.71 2.62
C ALA A 226 5.63 -30.60 2.98
N TYR A 227 6.40 -29.93 2.13
CA TYR A 227 7.81 -29.65 2.40
C TYR A 227 7.98 -28.72 3.62
N ALA A 228 7.19 -27.66 3.70
CA ALA A 228 7.25 -26.76 4.85
C ALA A 228 6.96 -27.49 6.17
N GLN A 229 5.97 -28.41 6.17
CA GLN A 229 5.65 -29.23 7.33
C GLN A 229 6.79 -30.19 7.70
N SER A 230 7.45 -30.83 6.72
CA SER A 230 8.55 -31.78 6.97
C SER A 230 9.77 -31.11 7.58
N VAL A 231 10.00 -29.80 7.31
CA VAL A 231 11.09 -29.03 7.93
C VAL A 231 10.66 -28.28 9.21
N GLY A 232 9.50 -28.65 9.77
CA GLY A 232 9.03 -28.16 11.08
C GLY A 232 8.26 -26.84 11.07
N VAL A 233 7.84 -26.32 9.90
CA VAL A 233 7.00 -25.12 9.82
C VAL A 233 5.56 -25.46 10.16
N ASN A 234 5.00 -24.82 11.19
CA ASN A 234 3.57 -24.90 11.46
C ASN A 234 2.78 -24.07 10.43
N VAL A 235 2.40 -24.71 9.31
CA VAL A 235 1.76 -24.07 8.17
C VAL A 235 0.50 -23.30 8.58
N LYS A 236 -0.33 -23.83 9.49
CA LYS A 236 -1.56 -23.16 9.94
C LYS A 236 -1.28 -21.84 10.68
N ARG A 237 -0.24 -21.79 11.53
CA ARG A 237 0.16 -20.56 12.23
C ARG A 237 0.83 -19.60 11.28
N PHE A 238 1.71 -20.11 10.43
CA PHE A 238 2.44 -19.33 9.44
C PHE A 238 1.49 -18.63 8.45
N SER A 239 0.55 -19.35 7.84
CA SER A 239 -0.44 -18.80 6.91
C SER A 239 -1.30 -17.71 7.56
N ARG A 240 -1.75 -17.92 8.81
CA ARG A 240 -2.49 -16.90 9.56
C ARG A 240 -1.66 -15.63 9.78
N LEU A 241 -0.38 -15.77 10.13
CA LEU A 241 0.52 -14.62 10.34
C LEU A 241 0.77 -13.87 9.03
N LEU A 242 0.97 -14.57 7.90
CA LEU A 242 1.12 -13.92 6.59
C LEU A 242 -0.09 -13.06 6.25
N VAL A 243 -1.28 -13.61 6.39
CA VAL A 243 -2.52 -12.89 6.08
C VAL A 243 -2.74 -11.74 7.05
N LEU A 244 -2.52 -11.92 8.35
CA LEU A 244 -2.65 -10.85 9.35
C LEU A 244 -1.69 -9.69 9.09
N LEU A 245 -0.41 -9.98 8.85
CA LEU A 245 0.61 -8.95 8.58
C LEU A 245 0.31 -8.20 7.27
N SER A 246 -0.05 -8.93 6.20
CA SER A 246 -0.44 -8.31 4.95
C SER A 246 -1.64 -7.39 5.13
N SER A 247 -2.65 -7.84 5.87
CA SER A 247 -3.88 -7.09 6.09
C SER A 247 -3.66 -5.87 6.98
N LEU A 248 -2.83 -6.01 8.01
CA LEU A 248 -2.44 -4.91 8.89
C LEU A 248 -1.73 -3.80 8.09
N LEU A 249 -0.77 -4.19 7.23
CA LEU A 249 -0.05 -3.26 6.36
C LEU A 249 -1.00 -2.58 5.37
N ALA A 250 -1.88 -3.36 4.70
CA ALA A 250 -2.83 -2.81 3.73
C ALA A 250 -3.91 -1.95 4.39
N ALA A 251 -4.40 -2.32 5.57
CA ALA A 251 -5.36 -1.53 6.36
C ALA A 251 -4.76 -0.19 6.78
N CYS A 252 -3.49 -0.19 7.22
CA CYS A 252 -2.77 1.03 7.54
C CYS A 252 -2.66 1.96 6.31
N VAL A 253 -2.26 1.43 5.15
CA VAL A 253 -2.20 2.21 3.91
C VAL A 253 -3.57 2.81 3.57
N THR A 254 -4.62 1.98 3.57
CA THR A 254 -5.97 2.42 3.22
C THR A 254 -6.52 3.44 4.22
N ALA A 255 -6.19 3.31 5.51
CA ALA A 255 -6.63 4.23 6.54
C ALA A 255 -6.05 5.64 6.36
N PHE A 256 -4.77 5.75 6.05
CA PHE A 256 -4.10 7.04 5.90
C PHE A 256 -4.26 7.64 4.49
N ALA A 257 -4.00 6.86 3.47
CA ALA A 257 -3.92 7.36 2.08
C ALA A 257 -5.14 6.98 1.21
N GLY A 258 -6.13 6.28 1.78
CA GLY A 258 -7.22 5.70 1.01
C GLY A 258 -6.78 4.47 0.20
N PRO A 259 -7.66 3.92 -0.62
CA PRO A 259 -7.33 2.77 -1.47
C PRO A 259 -6.31 3.14 -2.55
N ILE A 260 -5.18 2.44 -2.62
CA ILE A 260 -4.15 2.61 -3.67
C ILE A 260 -3.99 1.30 -4.44
N SER A 261 -4.32 1.30 -5.72
CA SER A 261 -4.36 0.11 -6.55
C SER A 261 -2.98 -0.30 -7.11
N PHE A 262 -2.84 -1.54 -7.54
CA PHE A 262 -1.74 -2.12 -8.33
C PHE A 262 -0.35 -2.18 -7.68
N VAL A 263 0.02 -1.34 -6.74
CA VAL A 263 1.36 -1.32 -6.12
C VAL A 263 1.73 -2.69 -5.52
N GLY A 264 0.80 -3.29 -4.75
CA GLY A 264 1.00 -4.60 -4.14
C GLY A 264 1.06 -5.78 -5.14
N ILE A 265 0.64 -5.58 -6.38
CA ILE A 265 0.70 -6.61 -7.42
C ILE A 265 1.92 -6.39 -8.32
N ALA A 266 2.06 -5.19 -8.87
CA ALA A 266 3.07 -4.88 -9.87
C ALA A 266 4.49 -4.84 -9.28
N VAL A 267 4.69 -4.16 -8.16
CA VAL A 267 6.03 -3.93 -7.59
C VAL A 267 6.73 -5.24 -7.18
N PRO A 268 6.11 -6.19 -6.46
CA PRO A 268 6.78 -7.44 -6.12
C PRO A 268 7.21 -8.24 -7.35
N HIS A 269 6.43 -8.16 -8.44
CA HIS A 269 6.79 -8.80 -9.68
C HIS A 269 8.01 -8.14 -10.35
N LEU A 270 8.02 -6.82 -10.48
CA LEU A 270 9.15 -6.05 -11.03
C LEU A 270 10.44 -6.31 -10.23
N VAL A 271 10.32 -6.32 -8.90
CA VAL A 271 11.44 -6.57 -7.99
C VAL A 271 12.00 -7.99 -8.16
N LYS A 272 11.12 -9.01 -8.26
CA LYS A 272 11.55 -10.39 -8.55
C LYS A 272 12.29 -10.50 -9.87
N GLN A 273 11.81 -9.83 -10.91
CA GLN A 273 12.47 -9.78 -12.22
C GLN A 273 13.83 -9.07 -12.15
N LEU A 274 13.91 -7.92 -11.50
CA LEU A 274 15.13 -7.15 -11.35
C LEU A 274 16.20 -7.93 -10.59
N LEU A 275 15.84 -8.51 -9.43
CA LEU A 275 16.73 -9.33 -8.61
C LEU A 275 17.06 -10.69 -9.27
N GLY A 276 16.18 -11.22 -10.13
CA GLY A 276 16.30 -12.58 -10.67
C GLY A 276 16.23 -13.65 -9.57
N SER A 277 15.41 -13.42 -8.56
CA SER A 277 15.29 -14.28 -7.38
C SER A 277 13.87 -14.31 -6.87
N ALA A 278 13.45 -15.47 -6.38
CA ALA A 278 12.18 -15.63 -5.64
C ALA A 278 12.41 -15.71 -4.12
N LYS A 279 13.68 -15.70 -3.63
CA LYS A 279 14.00 -15.88 -2.21
C LYS A 279 13.42 -14.74 -1.36
N PRO A 280 12.52 -15.01 -0.39
CA PRO A 280 11.87 -13.99 0.42
C PRO A 280 12.83 -13.05 1.15
N LEU A 281 13.93 -13.57 1.68
CA LEU A 281 14.96 -12.79 2.37
C LEU A 281 15.56 -11.67 1.48
N VAL A 282 15.58 -11.88 0.16
CA VAL A 282 16.10 -10.93 -0.83
C VAL A 282 14.96 -10.12 -1.44
N VAL A 283 13.81 -10.75 -1.71
CA VAL A 283 12.70 -10.06 -2.40
C VAL A 283 11.97 -9.08 -1.48
N LEU A 284 11.76 -9.42 -0.21
CA LEU A 284 10.95 -8.58 0.69
C LEU A 284 11.57 -7.18 0.93
N PRO A 285 12.87 -7.02 1.26
CA PRO A 285 13.48 -5.70 1.34
C PRO A 285 13.47 -4.97 -0.01
N GLY A 286 13.68 -5.70 -1.11
CA GLY A 286 13.54 -5.14 -2.45
C GLY A 286 12.13 -4.60 -2.73
N CYS A 287 11.09 -5.29 -2.27
CA CYS A 287 9.70 -4.82 -2.34
C CYS A 287 9.49 -3.53 -1.54
N CYS A 288 10.08 -3.41 -0.36
CA CYS A 288 9.98 -2.19 0.43
C CYS A 288 10.60 -0.99 -0.32
N LEU A 289 11.82 -1.14 -0.83
CA LEU A 289 12.49 -0.09 -1.61
C LEU A 289 11.76 0.22 -2.92
N GLY A 290 11.38 -0.82 -3.67
CA GLY A 290 10.67 -0.68 -4.93
C GLY A 290 9.28 -0.06 -4.78
N GLY A 291 8.54 -0.43 -3.73
CA GLY A 291 7.23 0.12 -3.40
C GLY A 291 7.32 1.60 -3.02
N ALA A 292 8.30 1.95 -2.19
CA ALA A 292 8.57 3.33 -1.82
C ALA A 292 8.93 4.19 -3.05
N ALA A 293 9.87 3.72 -3.88
CA ALA A 293 10.29 4.45 -5.09
C ALA A 293 9.12 4.58 -6.10
N PHE A 294 8.35 3.51 -6.32
CA PHE A 294 7.21 3.55 -7.24
C PHE A 294 6.12 4.52 -6.77
N CYS A 295 5.79 4.50 -5.47
CA CYS A 295 4.81 5.44 -4.91
C CYS A 295 5.30 6.88 -4.94
N LEU A 296 6.59 7.15 -4.69
CA LEU A 296 7.17 8.51 -4.83
C LEU A 296 7.09 9.00 -6.28
N LEU A 297 7.36 8.15 -7.27
CA LEU A 297 7.21 8.49 -8.67
C LEU A 297 5.76 8.84 -9.01
N CYS A 298 4.82 7.98 -8.59
CA CYS A 298 3.39 8.20 -8.85
C CYS A 298 2.86 9.45 -8.12
N ASP A 299 3.30 9.70 -6.87
CA ASP A 299 2.92 10.90 -6.12
C ASP A 299 3.45 12.18 -6.77
N LEU A 300 4.70 12.16 -7.24
CA LEU A 300 5.29 13.27 -7.96
C LEU A 300 4.48 13.59 -9.24
N ILE A 301 4.10 12.59 -10.01
CA ILE A 301 3.29 12.75 -11.21
C ILE A 301 1.89 13.26 -10.84
N ALA A 302 1.25 12.67 -9.82
CA ALA A 302 -0.10 13.02 -9.42
C ALA A 302 -0.26 14.50 -9.05
N ARG A 303 0.73 15.09 -8.40
CA ARG A 303 0.68 16.49 -7.93
C ARG A 303 1.33 17.51 -8.87
N SER A 304 2.13 17.07 -9.87
CA SER A 304 2.89 17.99 -10.72
C SER A 304 2.30 18.11 -12.12
N LEU A 305 1.69 17.05 -12.66
CA LEU A 305 1.30 16.99 -14.08
C LEU A 305 0.22 17.99 -14.46
N PHE A 306 -0.75 18.23 -13.56
CA PHE A 306 -1.88 19.15 -13.77
C PHE A 306 -1.99 20.18 -12.64
N ALA A 307 -0.87 20.57 -12.04
CA ALA A 307 -0.90 21.58 -10.98
C ALA A 307 -1.68 22.84 -11.39
N PRO A 308 -2.53 23.43 -10.51
CA PRO A 308 -2.66 23.12 -9.09
C PRO A 308 -3.59 21.94 -8.74
N THR A 309 -4.25 21.31 -9.71
CA THR A 309 -5.15 20.17 -9.49
C THR A 309 -4.35 18.89 -9.28
N GLU A 310 -4.54 18.22 -8.14
CA GLU A 310 -3.90 16.93 -7.86
C GLU A 310 -4.73 15.79 -8.49
N LEU A 311 -4.05 14.87 -9.19
CA LEU A 311 -4.66 13.64 -9.67
C LEU A 311 -4.81 12.64 -8.52
N SER A 312 -5.80 11.75 -8.63
CA SER A 312 -5.91 10.57 -7.77
C SER A 312 -4.66 9.69 -7.88
N ILE A 313 -4.07 9.36 -6.72
CA ILE A 313 -2.90 8.46 -6.71
C ILE A 313 -3.26 7.07 -7.26
N SER A 314 -4.49 6.58 -7.02
CA SER A 314 -4.95 5.30 -7.53
C SER A 314 -5.05 5.29 -9.06
N ALA A 315 -5.46 6.39 -9.69
CA ALA A 315 -5.49 6.51 -11.14
C ALA A 315 -4.06 6.44 -11.73
N VAL A 316 -3.13 7.18 -11.14
CA VAL A 316 -1.73 7.18 -11.60
C VAL A 316 -1.09 5.80 -11.42
N THR A 317 -1.25 5.17 -10.24
CA THR A 317 -0.72 3.82 -9.99
C THR A 317 -1.37 2.77 -10.88
N ALA A 318 -2.65 2.94 -11.27
CA ALA A 318 -3.32 2.05 -12.21
C ALA A 318 -2.75 2.15 -13.62
N VAL A 319 -2.52 3.37 -14.13
CA VAL A 319 -1.95 3.60 -15.47
C VAL A 319 -0.56 2.94 -15.61
N PHE A 320 0.27 3.03 -14.58
CA PHE A 320 1.61 2.40 -14.62
C PHE A 320 1.59 0.94 -14.20
N GLY A 321 0.73 0.54 -13.26
CA GLY A 321 0.69 -0.81 -12.72
C GLY A 321 -0.06 -1.82 -13.59
N ALA A 322 -1.16 -1.43 -14.22
CA ALA A 322 -1.96 -2.34 -15.04
C ALA A 322 -1.19 -2.91 -16.25
N PRO A 323 -0.40 -2.13 -17.02
CA PRO A 323 0.41 -2.69 -18.12
C PRO A 323 1.43 -3.73 -17.64
N VAL A 324 2.01 -3.53 -16.45
CA VAL A 324 2.94 -4.50 -15.84
C VAL A 324 2.22 -5.82 -15.55
N VAL A 325 1.02 -5.76 -14.99
CA VAL A 325 0.22 -6.95 -14.68
C VAL A 325 -0.24 -7.67 -15.94
N ILE A 326 -0.67 -6.93 -16.98
CA ILE A 326 -1.05 -7.49 -18.28
C ILE A 326 0.14 -8.20 -18.91
N GLY A 327 1.32 -7.55 -18.94
CA GLY A 327 2.54 -8.15 -19.47
C GLY A 327 2.94 -9.43 -18.73
N LEU A 328 2.74 -9.47 -17.41
CA LEU A 328 2.95 -10.68 -16.60
C LEU A 328 2.03 -11.82 -17.02
N LEU A 329 0.74 -11.54 -17.20
CA LEU A 329 -0.26 -12.55 -17.59
C LEU A 329 0.04 -13.14 -18.96
N ILE A 330 0.39 -12.29 -19.93
CA ILE A 330 0.74 -12.73 -21.30
C ILE A 330 1.99 -13.64 -21.28
N ARG A 331 3.02 -13.25 -20.51
CA ARG A 331 4.25 -14.03 -20.40
C ARG A 331 4.01 -15.40 -19.76
N ARG A 332 3.23 -15.45 -18.68
CA ARG A 332 2.89 -16.70 -18.00
C ARG A 332 2.08 -17.65 -18.89
N ASN A 333 1.17 -17.12 -19.71
CA ASN A 333 0.41 -17.93 -20.66
C ASN A 333 1.30 -18.58 -21.72
N ARG A 334 2.35 -17.87 -22.15
CA ARG A 334 3.34 -18.41 -23.10
C ARG A 334 4.23 -19.50 -22.46
N GLU A 335 4.62 -19.35 -21.20
CA GLU A 335 5.44 -20.32 -20.46
C GLU A 335 4.64 -21.58 -20.06
N GLY A 336 3.31 -21.50 -19.92
CA GLY A 336 2.43 -22.64 -19.64
C GLY A 336 1.93 -23.39 -20.89
N ALA A 337 2.18 -22.81 -22.07
CA ALA A 337 1.83 -23.43 -23.36
C ALA A 337 3.02 -24.19 -24.01
N GLN A 338 4.20 -24.15 -23.41
CA GLN A 338 5.39 -24.95 -23.72
C GLN A 338 5.53 -26.10 -22.72
#